data_9354040aa3393f20e14edbd8303aa7c4
#
_entry.id   9354040aa3393f20e14edbd8303aa7c4
#
_cell.length_a   1.000
_cell.length_b   1.000
_cell.length_c   1.000
_cell.angle_alpha   90.00
_cell.angle_beta   90.00
_cell.angle_gamma   90.00
#
_symmetry.space_group_name_H-M   'P 1'
#
loop_
_entity.id
_entity.type
_entity.pdbx_description
1 polymer ?
#
loop_
_entity_poly.entity_id
_entity_poly.type
_entity_poly.pdbx_seq_one_letter_code
_entity_poly.pdbx_strand_id
1 'polypeptide(L)'
;MKRIIGLALMLVLVMSTLCAPIFANDIPGSTTVSNVPPEATSVAIKTMADVNENTLNPQTQYKFIVTVRDNNNLTDIENILLKLYTNAAGENAADAVENHYTFLFRASDNTWTEIGPGQFNDHLTTGLCVKPSELSVVSDEYKFVVNLSSVTTPTIGGGWTAKWIVTDDNGSSGNNTKTFDVNEYLMLMIDDAKLTISAYPGQNDLQPTENPTIVSVTANYNFNIQCKLSGDLIGSTFRDRIPMSNIKAAQDNTHTGEIKLSDNYGNLWSNMDYGEYIEKDIYWFADIPFPLMGDTYTADFYVRAIKYT
;
A
#
# COMPACT_ATOMS: atom_id res chain seq x y z
N MET A 1 -18.29 104.20 -9.58
CA MET A 1 -18.77 102.84 -10.02
C MET A 1 -17.87 102.21 -11.10
N LYS A 2 -17.39 102.85 -12.15
CA LYS A 2 -16.59 102.28 -13.22
C LYS A 2 -15.22 101.67 -12.78
N ARG A 3 -14.57 102.16 -11.74
CA ARG A 3 -13.27 101.68 -11.23
C ARG A 3 -13.38 100.43 -10.37
N ILE A 4 -14.53 100.24 -9.74
CA ILE A 4 -14.75 99.04 -8.88
C ILE A 4 -15.06 97.82 -9.73
N ILE A 5 -15.75 98.02 -10.88
CA ILE A 5 -16.07 96.93 -11.80
C ILE A 5 -14.79 96.38 -12.47
N GLY A 6 -13.82 97.25 -12.81
CA GLY A 6 -12.54 96.83 -13.39
C GLY A 6 -11.69 95.95 -12.40
N LEU A 7 -11.70 96.27 -11.13
CA LEU A 7 -10.95 95.57 -10.12
C LEU A 7 -11.58 94.22 -9.82
N ALA A 8 -12.89 94.14 -9.82
CA ALA A 8 -13.61 92.84 -9.63
C ALA A 8 -13.41 91.90 -10.80
N LEU A 9 -13.41 92.47 -12.04
CA LEU A 9 -13.15 91.65 -13.24
C LEU A 9 -11.72 91.12 -13.31
N MET A 10 -10.74 91.94 -12.87
CA MET A 10 -9.33 91.53 -12.83
C MET A 10 -9.08 90.42 -11.74
N LEU A 11 -9.78 90.57 -10.62
CA LEU A 11 -9.69 89.59 -9.53
C LEU A 11 -10.28 88.23 -9.95
N VAL A 12 -11.38 88.22 -10.69
CA VAL A 12 -11.98 86.98 -11.24
C VAL A 12 -11.08 86.34 -12.31
N LEU A 13 -10.45 87.20 -13.15
CA LEU A 13 -9.53 86.68 -14.16
C LEU A 13 -8.24 86.08 -13.54
N VAL A 14 -7.71 86.68 -12.49
CA VAL A 14 -6.54 86.20 -11.78
C VAL A 14 -6.87 84.93 -11.00
N MET A 15 -8.10 84.80 -10.44
CA MET A 15 -8.51 83.59 -9.80
C MET A 15 -8.74 82.37 -10.81
N SER A 16 -9.16 82.72 -12.05
CA SER A 16 -9.36 81.69 -13.06
C SER A 16 -8.06 81.14 -13.67
N THR A 17 -6.97 81.90 -13.59
CA THR A 17 -5.63 81.42 -14.06
C THR A 17 -4.83 80.72 -12.99
N LEU A 18 -5.27 80.77 -11.71
CA LEU A 18 -4.62 80.01 -10.61
C LEU A 18 -5.20 78.59 -10.40
N CYS A 19 -6.31 78.27 -11.04
CA CYS A 19 -6.76 76.92 -11.17
C CYS A 19 -6.03 76.21 -12.35
N ALA A 20 -4.72 76.04 -12.23
CA ALA A 20 -4.03 75.08 -13.06
C ALA A 20 -4.71 73.71 -12.79
N PRO A 21 -5.11 73.00 -13.82
CA PRO A 21 -5.58 71.65 -13.59
C PRO A 21 -4.44 70.92 -12.86
N ILE A 22 -4.70 70.54 -11.64
CA ILE A 22 -3.85 69.53 -11.00
C ILE A 22 -4.02 68.25 -11.89
N PHE A 23 -3.11 68.12 -12.83
CA PHE A 23 -2.98 66.81 -13.46
C PHE A 23 -2.68 65.83 -12.30
N ALA A 24 -3.66 65.03 -11.95
CA ALA A 24 -3.41 63.86 -11.16
C ALA A 24 -2.31 63.11 -11.94
N ASN A 25 -1.07 63.19 -11.46
CA ASN A 25 -0.08 62.25 -11.90
C ASN A 25 -0.70 60.86 -11.58
N ASP A 26 -1.10 60.14 -12.61
CA ASP A 26 -1.33 58.72 -12.49
C ASP A 26 -0.02 58.15 -11.95
N ILE A 27 0.05 57.97 -10.65
CA ILE A 27 1.08 57.17 -10.05
C ILE A 27 0.71 55.76 -10.52
N PRO A 28 1.50 55.12 -11.40
CA PRO A 28 1.24 53.75 -11.73
C PRO A 28 1.41 52.96 -10.45
N GLY A 29 0.29 52.70 -9.77
CA GLY A 29 0.24 51.78 -8.66
C GLY A 29 0.39 50.40 -9.23
N SER A 30 1.59 49.85 -9.26
CA SER A 30 1.76 48.42 -9.44
C SER A 30 1.36 47.77 -8.13
N THR A 31 0.15 47.27 -8.07
CA THR A 31 -0.20 46.28 -7.04
C THR A 31 0.42 44.93 -7.46
N THR A 32 1.55 44.60 -6.87
CA THR A 32 2.03 43.23 -6.89
C THR A 32 1.06 42.39 -6.04
N VAL A 33 0.24 41.61 -6.67
CA VAL A 33 -0.50 40.54 -5.97
C VAL A 33 0.55 39.53 -5.58
N SER A 34 0.86 39.44 -4.28
CA SER A 34 1.77 38.41 -3.77
C SER A 34 1.13 37.05 -3.96
N ASN A 35 1.90 36.09 -4.49
CA ASN A 35 1.49 34.69 -4.52
C ASN A 35 1.19 34.21 -3.09
N VAL A 36 0.07 33.51 -2.91
CA VAL A 36 -0.31 32.91 -1.65
C VAL A 36 -0.10 31.41 -1.84
N PRO A 37 0.68 30.75 -0.97
CA PRO A 37 0.89 29.31 -1.06
C PRO A 37 -0.43 28.53 -1.08
N PRO A 38 -0.52 27.44 -1.84
CA PRO A 38 -1.70 26.58 -1.81
C PRO A 38 -1.85 25.89 -0.46
N GLU A 39 -3.07 25.56 -0.10
CA GLU A 39 -3.40 24.87 1.15
C GLU A 39 -3.97 23.48 0.88
N ALA A 40 -3.47 22.46 1.58
CA ALA A 40 -4.13 21.17 1.72
C ALA A 40 -5.14 21.25 2.88
N THR A 41 -6.38 21.69 2.62
CA THR A 41 -7.35 22.07 3.66
C THR A 41 -7.98 20.89 4.38
N SER A 42 -8.22 19.78 3.69
CA SER A 42 -8.68 18.55 4.29
C SER A 42 -8.10 17.31 3.58
N VAL A 43 -7.95 16.23 4.34
CA VAL A 43 -7.45 14.96 3.83
C VAL A 43 -8.30 13.80 4.34
N ALA A 44 -8.49 12.79 3.50
CA ALA A 44 -9.28 11.61 3.83
C ALA A 44 -8.69 10.36 3.18
N ILE A 45 -8.88 9.23 3.83
CA ILE A 45 -8.68 7.90 3.25
C ILE A 45 -10.04 7.22 3.23
N LYS A 46 -10.44 6.70 2.07
CA LYS A 46 -11.75 6.07 1.88
C LYS A 46 -11.62 4.76 1.11
N THR A 47 -12.54 3.86 1.37
CA THR A 47 -12.76 2.69 0.51
C THR A 47 -13.23 3.13 -0.88
N MET A 48 -13.24 2.21 -1.85
CA MET A 48 -13.79 2.49 -3.19
C MET A 48 -15.29 2.82 -3.15
N ALA A 49 -16.01 2.43 -2.09
CA ALA A 49 -17.43 2.79 -1.83
C ALA A 49 -17.62 4.12 -1.07
N ASP A 50 -16.57 4.97 -0.99
CA ASP A 50 -16.57 6.28 -0.32
C ASP A 50 -16.79 6.28 1.20
N VAL A 51 -16.56 5.13 1.86
CA VAL A 51 -16.59 5.02 3.32
C VAL A 51 -15.22 5.40 3.88
N ASN A 52 -15.17 6.27 4.91
CA ASN A 52 -13.93 6.61 5.58
C ASN A 52 -13.28 5.39 6.22
N GLU A 53 -11.96 5.26 6.07
CA GLU A 53 -11.19 4.15 6.60
C GLU A 53 -9.91 4.66 7.29
N ASN A 54 -9.53 4.01 8.37
CA ASN A 54 -8.30 4.32 9.11
C ASN A 54 -7.42 3.09 9.30
N THR A 55 -7.90 1.89 8.92
CA THR A 55 -7.15 0.64 8.98
C THR A 55 -7.25 -0.06 7.64
N LEU A 56 -6.15 -0.13 6.90
CA LEU A 56 -6.13 -0.57 5.52
C LEU A 56 -5.71 -2.03 5.43
N ASN A 57 -6.36 -2.76 4.53
CA ASN A 57 -5.93 -4.12 4.18
C ASN A 57 -4.93 -4.07 3.02
N PRO A 58 -3.79 -4.76 3.09
CA PRO A 58 -2.94 -5.00 1.93
C PRO A 58 -3.74 -5.61 0.77
N GLN A 59 -3.29 -5.39 -0.47
CA GLN A 59 -3.93 -5.88 -1.69
C GLN A 59 -5.37 -5.37 -1.91
N THR A 60 -5.71 -4.22 -1.29
CA THR A 60 -7.02 -3.58 -1.42
C THR A 60 -6.87 -2.12 -1.85
N GLN A 61 -7.69 -1.68 -2.80
CA GLN A 61 -7.67 -0.31 -3.31
C GLN A 61 -8.36 0.66 -2.37
N TYR A 62 -7.71 1.80 -2.12
CA TYR A 62 -8.23 2.91 -1.33
C TYR A 62 -8.04 4.23 -2.06
N LYS A 63 -8.96 5.17 -1.81
CA LYS A 63 -8.87 6.55 -2.25
C LYS A 63 -8.16 7.39 -1.19
N PHE A 64 -7.02 7.95 -1.53
CA PHE A 64 -6.31 8.94 -0.74
C PHE A 64 -6.65 10.32 -1.31
N ILE A 65 -7.42 11.11 -0.56
CA ILE A 65 -8.07 12.33 -1.02
C ILE A 65 -7.46 13.52 -0.33
N VAL A 66 -7.19 14.59 -1.10
CA VAL A 66 -6.83 15.91 -0.58
C VAL A 66 -7.74 16.96 -1.19
N THR A 67 -8.34 17.82 -0.36
CA THR A 67 -8.97 19.05 -0.81
C THR A 67 -7.91 20.14 -0.85
N VAL A 68 -7.64 20.63 -2.05
CA VAL A 68 -6.70 21.72 -2.29
C VAL A 68 -7.46 23.02 -2.38
N ARG A 69 -6.93 24.06 -1.77
CA ARG A 69 -7.40 25.44 -1.92
C ARG A 69 -6.25 26.32 -2.35
N ASP A 70 -6.48 27.12 -3.40
CA ASP A 70 -5.58 28.16 -3.84
C ASP A 70 -6.36 29.44 -4.15
N ASN A 71 -5.91 30.56 -3.62
CA ASN A 71 -6.57 31.84 -3.83
C ASN A 71 -6.41 32.37 -5.26
N ASN A 72 -5.41 31.90 -6.00
CA ASN A 72 -5.15 32.18 -7.40
C ASN A 72 -5.90 31.25 -8.35
N ASN A 73 -6.68 30.33 -7.83
CA ASN A 73 -7.39 29.17 -8.41
C ASN A 73 -6.48 27.94 -8.65
N LEU A 74 -7.09 26.80 -8.98
CA LEU A 74 -6.35 25.53 -9.12
C LEU A 74 -5.56 25.41 -10.45
N THR A 75 -5.55 26.44 -11.31
CA THR A 75 -4.78 26.44 -12.55
C THR A 75 -3.30 26.62 -12.32
N ASP A 76 -2.88 27.22 -11.20
CA ASP A 76 -1.47 27.41 -10.86
C ASP A 76 -0.90 26.32 -9.94
N ILE A 77 -1.67 25.26 -9.67
CA ILE A 77 -1.11 24.06 -9.03
C ILE A 77 -0.19 23.35 -10.02
N GLU A 78 1.09 23.24 -9.67
CA GLU A 78 2.11 22.55 -10.46
C GLU A 78 2.07 21.05 -10.22
N ASN A 79 2.08 20.67 -8.93
CA ASN A 79 2.10 19.25 -8.57
C ASN A 79 1.49 18.97 -7.19
N ILE A 80 1.09 17.69 -6.99
CA ILE A 80 0.67 17.18 -5.70
C ILE A 80 1.44 15.87 -5.45
N LEU A 81 2.20 15.86 -4.35
CA LEU A 81 2.95 14.70 -3.89
C LEU A 81 2.21 14.05 -2.73
N LEU A 82 1.95 12.75 -2.83
CA LEU A 82 1.44 11.91 -1.74
C LEU A 82 2.56 10.98 -1.30
N LYS A 83 2.96 11.07 -0.03
CA LYS A 83 3.90 10.16 0.61
C LYS A 83 3.16 9.31 1.64
N LEU A 84 3.36 7.99 1.60
CA LEU A 84 2.90 7.07 2.62
C LEU A 84 4.14 6.46 3.27
N TYR A 85 4.27 6.57 4.57
CA TYR A 85 5.45 6.05 5.27
C TYR A 85 5.12 5.59 6.70
N THR A 86 5.85 4.58 7.16
CA THR A 86 5.80 4.21 8.57
C THR A 86 6.48 5.28 9.41
N ASN A 87 5.97 5.52 10.62
CA ASN A 87 6.59 6.48 11.54
C ASN A 87 8.04 6.10 11.90
N ALA A 88 8.37 4.80 11.82
CA ALA A 88 9.74 4.30 12.04
C ALA A 88 10.68 4.63 10.89
N ALA A 89 10.23 4.52 9.64
CA ALA A 89 11.05 4.87 8.46
C ALA A 89 11.19 6.39 8.31
N GLY A 90 10.09 7.12 8.52
CA GLY A 90 10.03 8.57 8.36
C GLY A 90 9.83 9.03 6.91
N GLU A 91 9.50 10.32 6.75
CA GLU A 91 9.12 10.93 5.48
C GLU A 91 10.17 10.86 4.37
N ASN A 92 11.45 10.86 4.73
CA ASN A 92 12.57 10.96 3.78
C ASN A 92 13.30 9.63 3.59
N ALA A 93 12.69 8.51 3.99
CA ALA A 93 13.21 7.19 3.68
C ALA A 93 13.20 6.95 2.17
N ALA A 94 14.05 6.03 1.71
CA ALA A 94 13.95 5.52 0.35
C ALA A 94 12.63 4.77 0.16
N ASP A 95 12.02 4.88 -1.03
CA ASP A 95 10.80 4.14 -1.33
C ASP A 95 11.05 2.63 -1.24
N ALA A 96 10.19 1.95 -0.51
CA ALA A 96 10.21 0.51 -0.30
C ALA A 96 8.79 0.04 0.03
N VAL A 97 8.33 -1.02 -0.64
CA VAL A 97 6.95 -1.50 -0.52
C VAL A 97 6.54 -1.93 0.89
N GLU A 98 7.54 -2.18 1.75
CA GLU A 98 7.30 -2.53 3.14
C GLU A 98 6.94 -1.31 4.01
N ASN A 99 7.48 -0.11 3.70
CA ASN A 99 7.44 0.99 4.67
C ASN A 99 7.40 2.42 4.10
N HIS A 100 7.53 2.62 2.77
CA HIS A 100 7.53 3.94 2.15
C HIS A 100 7.09 3.92 0.70
N TYR A 101 6.10 4.76 0.34
CA TYR A 101 5.61 4.96 -1.02
C TYR A 101 5.56 6.45 -1.34
N THR A 102 5.84 6.80 -2.59
CA THR A 102 5.72 8.17 -3.09
C THR A 102 4.95 8.19 -4.41
N PHE A 103 3.90 9.00 -4.48
CA PHE A 103 3.05 9.18 -5.65
C PHE A 103 3.00 10.66 -6.03
N LEU A 104 3.01 10.95 -7.33
CA LEU A 104 3.00 12.30 -7.87
C LEU A 104 1.85 12.47 -8.87
N PHE A 105 1.07 13.53 -8.69
CA PHE A 105 0.30 14.15 -9.77
C PHE A 105 1.08 15.35 -10.28
N ARG A 106 1.24 15.45 -11.61
CA ARG A 106 1.83 16.62 -12.29
C ARG A 106 0.79 17.27 -13.19
N ALA A 107 0.56 18.57 -13.01
CA ALA A 107 -0.47 19.30 -13.75
C ALA A 107 -0.07 19.59 -15.20
N SER A 108 1.22 19.86 -15.48
CA SER A 108 1.73 20.27 -16.80
C SER A 108 1.44 19.25 -17.90
N ASP A 109 1.47 17.96 -17.60
CA ASP A 109 1.19 16.86 -18.52
C ASP A 109 -0.01 16.00 -18.11
N ASN A 110 -0.66 16.37 -17.01
CA ASN A 110 -1.81 15.68 -16.43
C ASN A 110 -1.53 14.20 -16.14
N THR A 111 -0.35 13.92 -15.58
CA THR A 111 0.09 12.56 -15.29
C THR A 111 0.02 12.23 -13.80
N TRP A 112 -0.27 10.96 -13.54
CA TRP A 112 -0.18 10.34 -12.23
C TRP A 112 0.93 9.30 -12.28
N THR A 113 1.89 9.37 -11.37
CA THR A 113 3.08 8.53 -11.38
C THR A 113 3.39 8.02 -10.00
N GLU A 114 3.76 6.76 -9.89
CA GLU A 114 4.43 6.22 -8.72
C GLU A 114 5.93 6.52 -8.85
N ILE A 115 6.51 7.16 -7.83
CA ILE A 115 7.93 7.48 -7.76
C ILE A 115 8.57 6.43 -6.86
N GLY A 116 9.35 5.51 -7.44
CA GLY A 116 10.01 4.48 -6.65
C GLY A 116 11.03 3.70 -7.45
N PRO A 117 11.84 2.85 -6.83
CA PRO A 117 12.71 1.95 -7.57
C PRO A 117 11.84 1.10 -8.49
N GLY A 118 12.06 1.18 -9.80
CA GLY A 118 11.22 0.77 -10.92
C GLY A 118 10.73 -0.68 -10.99
N GLN A 119 10.63 -1.39 -9.89
CA GLN A 119 10.04 -2.73 -9.77
C GLN A 119 8.65 -2.73 -9.11
N PHE A 120 8.13 -1.57 -8.70
CA PHE A 120 6.94 -1.52 -7.83
C PHE A 120 5.82 -0.60 -8.37
N ASN A 121 5.75 -0.40 -9.67
CA ASN A 121 4.84 0.57 -10.32
C ASN A 121 3.35 0.15 -10.35
N ASP A 122 2.93 -0.83 -9.55
CA ASP A 122 1.56 -1.37 -9.60
C ASP A 122 0.68 -0.91 -8.42
N HIS A 123 1.21 -0.05 -7.54
CA HIS A 123 0.47 0.39 -6.35
C HIS A 123 -0.44 1.59 -6.64
N LEU A 124 -0.15 2.39 -7.68
CA LEU A 124 -1.00 3.49 -8.11
C LEU A 124 -1.89 3.09 -9.30
N THR A 125 -3.19 3.00 -9.08
CA THR A 125 -4.16 2.72 -10.14
C THR A 125 -4.50 4.01 -10.89
N THR A 126 -3.62 4.43 -11.81
CA THR A 126 -3.66 5.73 -12.49
C THR A 126 -4.98 6.01 -13.20
N GLY A 127 -5.62 4.99 -13.82
CA GLY A 127 -6.90 5.11 -14.50
C GLY A 127 -8.10 5.40 -13.59
N LEU A 128 -7.94 5.27 -12.26
CA LEU A 128 -8.97 5.59 -11.26
C LEU A 128 -8.64 6.85 -10.45
N CYS A 129 -7.45 7.43 -10.64
CA CYS A 129 -7.09 8.71 -10.03
C CYS A 129 -7.91 9.84 -10.63
N VAL A 130 -8.30 10.83 -9.83
CA VAL A 130 -9.20 11.90 -10.25
C VAL A 130 -8.63 13.27 -9.86
N LYS A 131 -8.61 14.19 -10.80
CA LYS A 131 -8.40 15.62 -10.58
C LYS A 131 -9.71 16.40 -10.77
N PRO A 132 -9.80 17.65 -10.32
CA PRO A 132 -10.93 18.52 -10.63
C PRO A 132 -11.23 18.60 -12.12
N SER A 133 -12.51 18.60 -12.48
CA SER A 133 -12.95 18.81 -13.86
C SER A 133 -12.82 20.26 -14.29
N GLU A 134 -12.89 21.18 -13.34
CA GLU A 134 -12.73 22.62 -13.54
C GLU A 134 -11.63 23.14 -12.63
N LEU A 135 -10.59 23.76 -13.21
CA LEU A 135 -9.44 24.29 -12.49
C LEU A 135 -9.55 25.80 -12.21
N SER A 136 -10.54 26.51 -12.78
CA SER A 136 -10.81 27.92 -12.51
C SER A 136 -11.46 28.18 -11.15
N VAL A 137 -11.74 27.13 -10.38
CA VAL A 137 -12.24 27.22 -9.00
C VAL A 137 -11.09 27.40 -8.02
N VAL A 138 -11.38 27.96 -6.84
CA VAL A 138 -10.38 28.18 -5.78
C VAL A 138 -10.17 26.96 -4.87
N SER A 139 -11.03 25.96 -4.95
CA SER A 139 -10.89 24.75 -4.13
C SER A 139 -11.64 23.56 -4.74
N ASP A 140 -10.99 22.37 -4.77
CA ASP A 140 -11.59 21.09 -5.14
C ASP A 140 -10.72 19.92 -4.68
N GLU A 141 -11.15 18.68 -4.95
CA GLU A 141 -10.53 17.44 -4.51
C GLU A 141 -9.66 16.80 -5.58
N TYR A 142 -8.47 16.32 -5.16
CA TYR A 142 -7.63 15.39 -5.91
C TYR A 142 -7.63 14.03 -5.22
N LYS A 143 -7.72 12.95 -6.02
CA LYS A 143 -7.86 11.57 -5.51
C LYS A 143 -6.81 10.66 -6.12
N PHE A 144 -5.95 10.10 -5.27
CA PHE A 144 -5.04 9.03 -5.61
C PHE A 144 -5.72 7.70 -5.28
N VAL A 145 -5.70 6.75 -6.18
CA VAL A 145 -6.19 5.38 -5.90
C VAL A 145 -5.00 4.46 -5.75
N VAL A 146 -4.79 4.01 -4.53
CA VAL A 146 -3.60 3.25 -4.12
C VAL A 146 -3.99 1.86 -3.63
N ASN A 147 -3.19 0.87 -4.00
CA ASN A 147 -3.23 -0.51 -3.52
C ASN A 147 -1.92 -0.81 -2.79
N LEU A 148 -1.97 -1.07 -1.49
CA LEU A 148 -0.76 -1.39 -0.72
C LEU A 148 -0.26 -2.80 -1.03
N SER A 149 1.06 -3.00 -1.06
CA SER A 149 1.68 -4.32 -1.24
C SER A 149 1.25 -5.30 -0.16
N SER A 150 1.27 -6.59 -0.50
CA SER A 150 1.04 -7.71 0.41
C SER A 150 2.06 -7.77 1.57
N VAL A 151 3.23 -7.16 1.40
CA VAL A 151 4.31 -7.11 2.42
C VAL A 151 4.39 -5.78 3.16
N THR A 152 3.44 -4.86 2.92
CA THR A 152 3.35 -3.58 3.63
C THR A 152 3.29 -3.81 5.15
N THR A 153 4.22 -3.21 5.89
CA THR A 153 4.39 -3.41 7.35
C THR A 153 3.09 -3.19 8.13
N PRO A 154 2.59 -4.17 8.87
CA PRO A 154 1.39 -4.02 9.67
C PRO A 154 1.66 -3.14 10.89
N THR A 155 0.69 -2.30 11.25
CA THR A 155 0.79 -1.38 12.38
C THR A 155 -0.51 -1.27 13.15
N ILE A 156 -0.43 -0.75 14.37
CA ILE A 156 -1.57 -0.41 15.23
C ILE A 156 -1.34 0.98 15.84
N GLY A 157 -2.43 1.74 16.03
CA GLY A 157 -2.37 3.04 16.71
C GLY A 157 -1.85 4.18 15.85
N GLY A 158 -2.07 4.12 14.51
CA GLY A 158 -1.65 5.15 13.57
C GLY A 158 -0.17 5.10 13.24
N GLY A 159 0.38 3.90 13.06
CA GLY A 159 1.81 3.68 12.77
C GLY A 159 2.25 4.10 11.36
N TRP A 160 1.31 4.40 10.46
CA TRP A 160 1.55 4.97 9.14
C TRP A 160 1.09 6.42 9.07
N THR A 161 1.79 7.21 8.26
CA THR A 161 1.42 8.59 7.92
C THR A 161 1.25 8.72 6.42
N ALA A 162 0.10 9.25 6.00
CA ALA A 162 -0.11 9.80 4.68
C ALA A 162 0.12 11.32 4.73
N LYS A 163 1.02 11.84 3.90
CA LYS A 163 1.33 13.26 3.79
C LYS A 163 1.11 13.73 2.36
N TRP A 164 0.27 14.74 2.19
CA TRP A 164 0.08 15.43 0.92
C TRP A 164 0.86 16.74 0.95
N ILE A 165 1.61 17.01 -0.12
CA ILE A 165 2.33 18.25 -0.35
C ILE A 165 1.82 18.81 -1.67
N VAL A 166 1.24 20.00 -1.64
CA VAL A 166 0.70 20.69 -2.82
C VAL A 166 1.64 21.85 -3.15
N THR A 167 2.07 21.95 -4.39
CA THR A 167 3.01 22.98 -4.85
C THR A 167 2.41 23.73 -6.02
N ASP A 168 2.55 25.06 -6.03
CA ASP A 168 2.14 25.95 -7.12
C ASP A 168 3.27 26.21 -8.14
N ASP A 169 2.96 26.90 -9.24
CA ASP A 169 3.90 27.29 -10.31
C ASP A 169 5.08 28.15 -9.83
N ASN A 170 4.94 28.81 -8.68
CA ASN A 170 5.97 29.64 -8.09
C ASN A 170 6.87 28.89 -7.10
N GLY A 171 6.60 27.59 -6.89
CA GLY A 171 7.33 26.73 -5.96
C GLY A 171 6.92 26.88 -4.50
N SER A 172 5.85 27.65 -4.20
CA SER A 172 5.31 27.71 -2.84
C SER A 172 4.49 26.47 -2.53
N SER A 173 4.51 25.98 -1.30
CA SER A 173 3.84 24.74 -0.97
C SER A 173 3.09 24.76 0.35
N GLY A 174 1.97 24.02 0.40
CA GLY A 174 1.23 23.67 1.61
C GLY A 174 1.15 22.16 1.79
N ASN A 175 0.92 21.70 3.01
CA ASN A 175 0.82 20.27 3.28
C ASN A 175 -0.23 19.96 4.34
N ASN A 176 -0.65 18.67 4.37
CA ASN A 176 -1.50 18.10 5.41
C ASN A 176 -1.18 16.62 5.59
N THR A 177 -1.53 16.08 6.75
CA THR A 177 -1.22 14.70 7.11
C THR A 177 -2.42 13.98 7.70
N LYS A 178 -2.45 12.66 7.51
CA LYS A 178 -3.39 11.75 8.18
C LYS A 178 -2.67 10.47 8.58
N THR A 179 -2.88 10.02 9.80
CA THR A 179 -2.38 8.73 10.25
C THR A 179 -3.38 7.61 9.94
N PHE A 180 -2.85 6.40 9.72
CA PHE A 180 -3.63 5.19 9.49
C PHE A 180 -2.86 3.95 9.94
N ASP A 181 -3.52 2.82 9.98
CA ASP A 181 -2.93 1.52 10.27
C ASP A 181 -3.02 0.59 9.07
N VAL A 182 -2.20 -0.44 9.06
CA VAL A 182 -2.21 -1.51 8.08
C VAL A 182 -2.41 -2.84 8.80
N ASN A 183 -3.37 -3.64 8.34
CA ASN A 183 -3.66 -4.94 8.88
C ASN A 183 -2.59 -5.98 8.55
N GLU A 184 -2.54 -7.01 9.37
CA GLU A 184 -1.79 -8.23 9.08
C GLU A 184 -2.32 -8.92 7.84
N TYR A 185 -1.41 -9.44 7.01
CA TYR A 185 -1.71 -10.17 5.80
C TYR A 185 -0.93 -11.47 5.74
N LEU A 186 -1.62 -12.57 5.46
CA LEU A 186 -1.01 -13.87 5.24
C LEU A 186 -1.85 -14.66 4.24
N MET A 187 -1.19 -15.15 3.21
CA MET A 187 -1.76 -16.06 2.20
C MET A 187 -0.86 -17.26 2.05
N LEU A 188 -1.46 -18.44 2.01
CA LEU A 188 -0.79 -19.72 1.72
C LEU A 188 -1.38 -20.30 0.44
N MET A 189 -0.50 -20.74 -0.46
CA MET A 189 -0.84 -21.58 -1.61
C MET A 189 -0.11 -22.91 -1.49
N ILE A 190 -0.72 -23.97 -1.97
CA ILE A 190 -0.17 -25.33 -1.97
C ILE A 190 -0.51 -25.97 -3.32
N ASP A 191 0.45 -26.69 -3.89
CA ASP A 191 0.29 -27.33 -5.20
C ASP A 191 -0.44 -28.69 -5.14
N ASP A 192 -0.30 -29.41 -4.02
CA ASP A 192 -0.98 -30.69 -3.78
C ASP A 192 -1.37 -30.85 -2.30
N ALA A 193 -2.47 -31.51 -2.02
CA ALA A 193 -3.03 -31.70 -0.68
C ALA A 193 -3.25 -33.19 -0.32
N LYS A 194 -2.68 -34.13 -1.11
CA LYS A 194 -2.88 -35.54 -0.92
C LYS A 194 -1.56 -36.31 -0.98
N LEU A 195 -1.33 -37.23 -0.02
CA LEU A 195 -0.24 -38.16 -0.04
C LEU A 195 -0.67 -39.51 -0.64
N THR A 196 0.08 -40.00 -1.61
CA THR A 196 -0.12 -41.30 -2.24
C THR A 196 1.17 -42.13 -2.17
N ILE A 197 1.12 -43.25 -1.50
CA ILE A 197 2.26 -44.12 -1.29
C ILE A 197 1.94 -45.55 -1.80
N SER A 198 2.73 -46.04 -2.73
CA SER A 198 2.73 -47.45 -3.09
C SER A 198 3.78 -48.19 -2.27
N ALA A 199 3.34 -49.03 -1.35
CA ALA A 199 4.20 -49.59 -0.30
C ALA A 199 4.14 -51.09 -0.16
N TYR A 200 5.27 -51.68 0.26
CA TYR A 200 5.38 -53.04 0.73
C TYR A 200 5.83 -53.07 2.21
N PRO A 201 5.44 -54.12 2.96
CA PRO A 201 5.78 -54.21 4.37
C PRO A 201 7.28 -54.08 4.66
N GLY A 202 7.61 -53.33 5.73
CA GLY A 202 8.98 -53.18 6.22
C GLY A 202 9.88 -52.22 5.46
N GLN A 203 9.35 -51.45 4.50
CA GLN A 203 10.09 -50.34 3.88
C GLN A 203 10.18 -49.17 4.85
N ASN A 204 11.32 -48.50 4.89
CA ASN A 204 11.55 -47.29 5.68
C ASN A 204 11.87 -46.12 4.76
N ASP A 205 11.56 -44.95 5.20
CA ASP A 205 11.82 -43.65 4.52
C ASP A 205 11.32 -43.63 3.05
N LEU A 206 10.19 -44.33 2.82
CA LEU A 206 9.56 -44.38 1.51
C LEU A 206 8.94 -43.05 1.19
N GLN A 207 9.26 -42.50 0.02
CA GLN A 207 8.73 -41.22 -0.43
C GLN A 207 7.41 -41.37 -1.21
N PRO A 208 6.41 -40.53 -0.96
CA PRO A 208 5.19 -40.46 -1.77
C PRO A 208 5.46 -40.01 -3.20
N THR A 209 4.44 -40.15 -4.04
CA THR A 209 4.49 -39.69 -5.45
C THR A 209 4.56 -38.15 -5.54
N GLU A 210 3.94 -37.46 -4.58
CA GLU A 210 3.82 -35.99 -4.49
C GLU A 210 5.03 -35.35 -3.80
N ASN A 211 6.21 -35.93 -3.89
CA ASN A 211 7.39 -35.45 -3.17
C ASN A 211 8.38 -34.70 -4.09
N PRO A 212 8.77 -33.45 -3.80
CA PRO A 212 8.26 -32.60 -2.71
C PRO A 212 6.92 -31.95 -3.01
N THR A 213 6.16 -31.62 -1.95
CA THR A 213 5.02 -30.70 -2.05
C THR A 213 5.51 -29.27 -1.92
N ILE A 214 5.17 -28.43 -2.89
CA ILE A 214 5.56 -27.02 -2.88
C ILE A 214 4.50 -26.19 -2.15
N VAL A 215 4.92 -25.39 -1.20
CA VAL A 215 4.09 -24.39 -0.54
C VAL A 215 4.66 -23.01 -0.79
N SER A 216 3.79 -22.05 -1.11
CA SER A 216 4.15 -20.65 -1.29
C SER A 216 3.39 -19.80 -0.29
N VAL A 217 4.10 -18.95 0.45
CA VAL A 217 3.55 -18.07 1.47
C VAL A 217 3.85 -16.63 1.12
N THR A 218 2.83 -15.77 1.21
CA THR A 218 2.98 -14.31 1.16
C THR A 218 2.48 -13.74 2.49
N ALA A 219 3.32 -13.00 3.19
CA ALA A 219 3.01 -12.44 4.50
C ALA A 219 3.72 -11.11 4.74
N ASN A 220 3.12 -10.24 5.55
CA ASN A 220 3.73 -8.98 6.00
C ASN A 220 4.24 -9.02 7.46
N TYR A 221 4.31 -10.21 8.04
CA TYR A 221 4.87 -10.49 9.38
C TYR A 221 5.50 -11.88 9.41
N ASN A 222 6.37 -12.14 10.39
CA ASN A 222 7.02 -13.43 10.54
C ASN A 222 6.01 -14.52 10.87
N PHE A 223 6.20 -15.70 10.29
CA PHE A 223 5.24 -16.80 10.35
C PHE A 223 5.90 -18.16 10.58
N ASN A 224 5.06 -19.13 10.94
CA ASN A 224 5.42 -20.55 11.01
C ASN A 224 4.67 -21.31 9.92
N ILE A 225 5.29 -22.35 9.35
CA ILE A 225 4.61 -23.35 8.52
C ILE A 225 4.43 -24.61 9.34
N GLN A 226 3.21 -25.09 9.41
CA GLN A 226 2.80 -26.26 10.20
C GLN A 226 2.12 -27.29 9.31
N CYS A 227 2.36 -28.57 9.60
CA CYS A 227 1.76 -29.70 8.89
C CYS A 227 1.05 -30.64 9.84
N LYS A 228 0.02 -31.32 9.35
CA LYS A 228 -0.64 -32.47 9.99
C LYS A 228 -1.25 -33.43 8.96
N LEU A 229 -1.66 -34.60 9.40
CA LEU A 229 -2.49 -35.54 8.61
C LEU A 229 -3.96 -35.50 9.05
N SER A 230 -4.85 -35.92 8.16
CA SER A 230 -6.27 -36.10 8.49
C SER A 230 -6.51 -37.39 9.32
N GLY A 231 -5.60 -38.33 9.27
CA GLY A 231 -5.70 -39.62 9.92
C GLY A 231 -4.64 -40.58 9.39
N ASP A 232 -4.76 -41.88 9.72
CA ASP A 232 -3.91 -42.93 9.16
C ASP A 232 -4.06 -43.04 7.64
N LEU A 233 -2.99 -43.44 6.94
CA LEU A 233 -3.10 -43.74 5.52
C LEU A 233 -3.85 -45.04 5.35
N ILE A 234 -4.82 -45.08 4.45
CA ILE A 234 -5.70 -46.24 4.21
C ILE A 234 -5.37 -46.88 2.88
N GLY A 235 -5.13 -48.18 2.90
CA GLY A 235 -4.92 -49.00 1.70
C GLY A 235 -6.17 -49.08 0.83
N SER A 236 -5.99 -48.95 -0.47
CA SER A 236 -7.08 -48.91 -1.45
C SER A 236 -7.82 -50.24 -1.57
N THR A 237 -7.07 -51.34 -1.49
CA THR A 237 -7.58 -52.70 -1.73
C THR A 237 -7.89 -53.43 -0.44
N PHE A 238 -6.91 -53.54 0.46
CA PHE A 238 -7.02 -54.36 1.66
C PHE A 238 -7.52 -53.60 2.89
N ARG A 239 -7.62 -52.29 2.81
CA ARG A 239 -8.05 -51.44 3.91
C ARG A 239 -7.15 -51.46 5.14
N ASP A 240 -5.94 -51.98 4.99
CA ASP A 240 -4.90 -51.87 5.99
C ASP A 240 -4.52 -50.44 6.24
N ARG A 241 -3.87 -50.17 7.37
CA ARG A 241 -3.57 -48.81 7.78
C ARG A 241 -2.10 -48.61 8.08
N ILE A 242 -1.52 -47.54 7.56
CA ILE A 242 -0.23 -47.02 8.03
C ILE A 242 -0.55 -45.94 9.07
N PRO A 243 -0.15 -46.12 10.34
CA PRO A 243 -0.38 -45.13 11.37
C PRO A 243 0.24 -43.77 10.98
N MET A 244 -0.47 -42.66 11.24
CA MET A 244 0.04 -41.32 10.94
C MET A 244 1.38 -41.01 11.62
N SER A 245 1.67 -41.63 12.79
CA SER A 245 2.95 -41.51 13.49
C SER A 245 4.14 -42.10 12.74
N ASN A 246 3.88 -42.91 11.70
CA ASN A 246 4.88 -43.47 10.81
C ASN A 246 5.16 -42.57 9.60
N ILE A 247 4.43 -41.45 9.49
CA ILE A 247 4.62 -40.47 8.43
C ILE A 247 5.38 -39.27 9.02
N LYS A 248 6.35 -38.80 8.26
CA LYS A 248 7.24 -37.71 8.64
C LYS A 248 7.20 -36.66 7.58
N ALA A 249 7.37 -35.39 7.98
CA ALA A 249 7.62 -34.25 7.08
C ALA A 249 8.98 -33.66 7.42
N ALA A 250 9.75 -33.28 6.40
CA ALA A 250 11.06 -32.66 6.55
C ALA A 250 11.25 -31.47 5.62
N GLN A 251 12.25 -30.65 5.90
CA GLN A 251 12.57 -29.44 5.14
C GLN A 251 13.37 -29.73 3.87
N ASP A 252 13.95 -30.93 3.78
CA ASP A 252 14.70 -31.41 2.62
C ASP A 252 14.69 -32.96 2.54
N ASN A 253 15.28 -33.50 1.50
CA ASN A 253 15.37 -34.93 1.28
C ASN A 253 16.41 -35.64 2.18
N THR A 254 17.10 -34.93 3.04
CA THR A 254 18.08 -35.43 4.01
C THR A 254 17.56 -35.45 5.44
N HIS A 255 16.24 -35.25 5.62
CA HIS A 255 15.52 -35.25 6.88
C HIS A 255 15.82 -34.04 7.80
N THR A 256 16.33 -32.94 7.27
CA THR A 256 16.51 -31.73 8.06
C THR A 256 15.18 -31.24 8.63
N GLY A 257 15.15 -30.91 9.92
CA GLY A 257 13.95 -30.42 10.59
C GLY A 257 12.78 -31.42 10.61
N GLU A 258 13.03 -32.73 10.47
CA GLU A 258 12.01 -33.77 10.44
C GLU A 258 11.06 -33.72 11.65
N ILE A 259 9.78 -33.77 11.37
CA ILE A 259 8.72 -33.92 12.36
C ILE A 259 7.89 -35.17 12.07
N LYS A 260 7.51 -35.91 13.11
CA LYS A 260 6.51 -36.97 13.01
C LYS A 260 5.12 -36.34 12.98
N LEU A 261 4.29 -36.81 12.06
CA LEU A 261 2.96 -36.29 11.90
C LEU A 261 1.97 -36.89 12.91
N SER A 262 0.94 -36.13 13.20
CA SER A 262 -0.20 -36.48 14.05
C SER A 262 -1.45 -35.78 13.56
N ASP A 263 -2.56 -35.91 14.27
CA ASP A 263 -3.79 -35.14 14.09
C ASP A 263 -3.66 -33.66 14.58
N ASN A 264 -2.54 -33.36 15.26
CA ASN A 264 -2.21 -32.01 15.67
C ASN A 264 -1.15 -31.40 14.75
N TYR A 265 -1.22 -30.08 14.53
CA TYR A 265 -0.23 -29.36 13.73
C TYR A 265 1.15 -29.34 14.41
N GLY A 266 2.16 -29.82 13.70
CA GLY A 266 3.57 -29.70 14.08
C GLY A 266 4.27 -28.59 13.29
N ASN A 267 5.17 -27.84 13.92
CA ASN A 267 5.97 -26.82 13.24
C ASN A 267 7.04 -27.48 12.36
N LEU A 268 6.98 -27.30 11.07
CA LEU A 268 8.03 -27.71 10.13
C LEU A 268 9.04 -26.56 9.93
N TRP A 269 8.57 -25.32 9.80
CA TRP A 269 9.40 -24.13 9.87
C TRP A 269 8.87 -23.17 10.93
N SER A 270 9.78 -22.55 11.68
CA SER A 270 9.46 -21.57 12.71
C SER A 270 10.19 -20.26 12.43
N ASN A 271 9.52 -19.16 12.74
CA ASN A 271 10.05 -17.80 12.61
C ASN A 271 10.62 -17.49 11.22
N MET A 272 9.86 -17.85 10.18
CA MET A 272 10.18 -17.46 8.81
C MET A 272 10.00 -15.95 8.65
N ASP A 273 10.92 -15.32 7.94
CA ASP A 273 10.80 -13.89 7.61
C ASP A 273 9.63 -13.66 6.65
N TYR A 274 9.00 -12.49 6.75
CA TYR A 274 7.95 -12.07 5.84
C TYR A 274 8.48 -11.84 4.42
N GLY A 275 7.59 -11.84 3.44
CA GLY A 275 7.91 -11.61 2.03
C GLY A 275 6.81 -12.04 1.09
N GLU A 276 7.01 -11.80 -0.20
CA GLU A 276 6.13 -12.26 -1.28
C GLU A 276 6.62 -13.59 -1.85
N TYR A 277 5.69 -14.53 -2.05
CA TYR A 277 5.96 -15.81 -2.71
C TYR A 277 7.16 -16.58 -2.14
N ILE A 278 7.21 -16.69 -0.81
CA ILE A 278 8.25 -17.48 -0.13
C ILE A 278 7.94 -18.95 -0.35
N GLU A 279 8.68 -19.60 -1.24
CA GLU A 279 8.51 -21.01 -1.56
C GLU A 279 9.29 -21.92 -0.60
N LYS A 280 8.69 -23.04 -0.22
CA LYS A 280 9.29 -24.09 0.58
C LYS A 280 8.84 -25.46 0.05
N ASP A 281 9.79 -26.39 0.00
CA ASP A 281 9.58 -27.77 -0.39
C ASP A 281 9.36 -28.62 0.84
N ILE A 282 8.18 -29.24 0.97
CA ILE A 282 7.90 -30.20 2.04
C ILE A 282 8.22 -31.60 1.50
N TYR A 283 9.16 -32.29 2.14
CA TYR A 283 9.50 -33.67 1.84
C TYR A 283 8.79 -34.59 2.81
N TRP A 284 8.13 -35.58 2.27
CA TRP A 284 7.37 -36.58 3.03
C TRP A 284 8.09 -37.92 3.02
N PHE A 285 8.04 -38.64 4.15
CA PHE A 285 8.62 -39.97 4.31
C PHE A 285 7.66 -40.84 5.10
N ALA A 286 7.64 -42.13 4.77
CA ALA A 286 6.81 -43.11 5.44
C ALA A 286 7.63 -44.34 5.86
N ASP A 287 7.49 -44.72 7.12
CA ASP A 287 7.97 -46.03 7.63
C ASP A 287 6.83 -47.04 7.60
N ILE A 288 6.95 -48.04 6.77
CA ILE A 288 5.87 -49.03 6.52
C ILE A 288 5.96 -50.14 7.55
N PRO A 289 4.98 -50.26 8.47
CA PRO A 289 5.02 -51.28 9.51
C PRO A 289 4.85 -52.70 8.94
N PHE A 290 5.19 -53.67 9.76
CA PHE A 290 4.97 -55.07 9.48
C PHE A 290 4.01 -55.66 10.53
N PRO A 291 3.00 -56.51 10.18
CA PRO A 291 2.64 -56.95 8.82
C PRO A 291 1.62 -55.99 8.18
N LEU A 292 1.82 -55.66 6.90
CA LEU A 292 0.84 -55.01 6.04
C LEU A 292 0.77 -55.75 4.70
N MET A 293 -0.27 -55.51 3.93
CA MET A 293 -0.36 -56.00 2.54
C MET A 293 0.27 -54.96 1.60
N GLY A 294 0.87 -55.43 0.49
CA GLY A 294 1.30 -54.53 -0.57
C GLY A 294 0.09 -53.83 -1.20
N ASP A 295 0.02 -52.49 -1.10
CA ASP A 295 -1.13 -51.73 -1.56
C ASP A 295 -0.71 -50.26 -1.86
N THR A 296 -1.65 -49.47 -2.40
CA THR A 296 -1.56 -48.04 -2.51
C THR A 296 -2.30 -47.38 -1.33
N TYR A 297 -1.58 -46.64 -0.52
CA TYR A 297 -2.09 -46.00 0.69
C TYR A 297 -2.25 -44.51 0.46
N THR A 298 -3.35 -43.92 0.96
CA THR A 298 -3.64 -42.53 0.79
C THR A 298 -4.14 -41.87 2.08
N ALA A 299 -3.78 -40.62 2.30
CA ALA A 299 -4.37 -39.74 3.30
C ALA A 299 -4.32 -38.30 2.80
N ASP A 300 -5.25 -37.51 3.29
CA ASP A 300 -5.16 -36.04 3.12
C ASP A 300 -4.21 -35.50 4.16
N PHE A 301 -3.39 -34.54 3.75
CA PHE A 301 -2.58 -33.74 4.65
C PHE A 301 -3.05 -32.27 4.63
N TYR A 302 -2.69 -31.57 5.68
CA TYR A 302 -3.00 -30.17 5.83
C TYR A 302 -1.75 -29.39 6.17
N VAL A 303 -1.56 -28.29 5.43
CA VAL A 303 -0.52 -27.31 5.72
C VAL A 303 -1.20 -26.01 6.08
N ARG A 304 -0.67 -25.28 7.05
CA ARG A 304 -1.07 -23.92 7.36
C ARG A 304 0.13 -23.05 7.65
N ALA A 305 0.00 -21.77 7.33
CA ALA A 305 0.88 -20.75 7.85
C ALA A 305 0.16 -20.00 8.97
N ILE A 306 0.86 -19.69 10.04
CA ILE A 306 0.33 -18.92 11.17
C ILE A 306 1.36 -17.88 11.62
N LYS A 307 0.89 -16.79 12.21
CA LYS A 307 1.77 -15.77 12.78
C LYS A 307 2.73 -16.39 13.80
N TYR A 308 4.01 -16.01 13.70
CA TYR A 308 4.98 -16.29 14.75
C TYR A 308 4.72 -15.37 15.95
N THR A 309 4.57 -15.93 17.13
CA THR A 309 4.27 -15.22 18.40
C THR A 309 5.36 -15.43 19.43
#